data_304b05fb3c387ae5697d644e6cab6380
#
_entry.id   304b05fb3c387ae5697d644e6cab6380
#
_cell.length_a   1.000
_cell.length_b   1.000
_cell.length_c   1.000
_cell.angle_alpha   90.00
_cell.angle_beta   90.00
_cell.angle_gamma   90.00
#
_symmetry.space_group_name_H-M   'P 1'
#
loop_
_entity.id
_entity.type
_entity.pdbx_description
1 polymer ?
#
loop_
_entity_poly.entity_id
_entity_poly.type
_entity_poly.pdbx_seq_one_letter_code
_entity_poly.pdbx_strand_id
1 'polypeptide(L)'
;IPVRSIDVEGLAKLYDGPAWLKDGRVKALLSYKNLPYETSPLFNKYTNADAVDESLLSIDYDHTTEVPEEVWSRIDELKDKDSILVLQNGTNLKVINTPSVDGVIVKDIRDACNDPEYSSIIESVINRLDFTEDRFLALEYALFNSGYFIYIKQGVELERPIVVINVLDGSSSLFSLNLLMLDGSSKVKVVQELYSEHNSSKQGYFELNLAYIGNNSHAEMITTQGINNSIAYFTNRKAFLQDDSRFNSYMGLFGSKASRCKVDNILEGRGASAEHFNVIFADGIQVFDITSNMIHLSKSSIGRVLSKAIVKDKARSLFKGMIRIAKDAKGSESYLAGHAIILNKGARADSIPALEIETNEVKATHSASVAQMDEEQIFYMMSRGMSRDDAKRAIVFGFVEPLLSRLSRDARIYTTYLVDCKWRGRPLILQSDDVMKEIWEVEEESRKMEEDIFEKHYKYR
;
A
#
# COMPACT_ATOMS: atom_id res chain seq x y z
N ILE A 1 18.06 -4.92 -19.17
CA ILE A 1 19.16 -3.95 -18.92
C ILE A 1 19.37 -3.86 -17.40
N PRO A 2 20.59 -4.06 -16.86
CA PRO A 2 20.83 -3.89 -15.45
C PRO A 2 20.58 -2.44 -15.00
N VAL A 3 19.83 -2.25 -13.92
CA VAL A 3 19.44 -0.91 -13.43
C VAL A 3 20.63 -0.01 -13.12
N ARG A 4 21.70 -0.57 -12.52
CA ARG A 4 22.92 0.19 -12.21
C ARG A 4 23.68 0.71 -13.44
N SER A 5 23.51 0.06 -14.61
CA SER A 5 24.21 0.47 -15.83
C SER A 5 23.48 1.57 -16.61
N ILE A 6 22.26 1.94 -16.20
CA ILE A 6 21.49 2.96 -16.88
C ILE A 6 22.11 4.32 -16.58
N ASP A 7 22.55 5.00 -17.62
CA ASP A 7 22.98 6.39 -17.61
C ASP A 7 21.94 7.30 -18.30
N VAL A 8 22.24 8.59 -18.40
CA VAL A 8 21.36 9.57 -19.01
C VAL A 8 21.11 9.27 -20.49
N GLU A 9 22.14 8.79 -21.23
CA GLU A 9 21.99 8.42 -22.63
C GLU A 9 21.16 7.15 -22.81
N GLY A 10 21.36 6.16 -21.93
CA GLY A 10 20.56 4.95 -21.87
C GLY A 10 19.11 5.26 -21.58
N LEU A 11 18.84 6.13 -20.59
CA LEU A 11 17.50 6.55 -20.23
C LEU A 11 16.76 7.24 -21.41
N ALA A 12 17.45 8.11 -22.16
CA ALA A 12 16.87 8.80 -23.30
C ALA A 12 16.43 7.87 -24.44
N LYS A 13 17.05 6.67 -24.55
CA LYS A 13 16.72 5.64 -25.56
C LYS A 13 15.53 4.75 -25.14
N LEU A 14 15.22 4.71 -23.86
CA LEU A 14 14.27 3.75 -23.30
C LEU A 14 12.80 4.22 -23.41
N TYR A 15 12.58 5.52 -23.52
CA TYR A 15 11.21 6.04 -23.55
C TYR A 15 11.13 7.35 -24.35
N ASP A 16 10.19 7.42 -25.29
CA ASP A 16 9.86 8.66 -26.02
C ASP A 16 8.60 9.29 -25.41
N GLY A 17 8.72 10.54 -24.92
CA GLY A 17 7.66 11.25 -24.23
C GLY A 17 7.85 12.77 -24.32
N PRO A 18 6.96 13.57 -23.72
CA PRO A 18 7.08 15.01 -23.70
C PRO A 18 8.36 15.48 -23.00
N ALA A 19 8.82 16.69 -23.34
CA ALA A 19 10.08 17.25 -22.82
C ALA A 19 10.12 17.29 -21.29
N TRP A 20 9.05 17.72 -20.65
CA TRP A 20 8.96 17.79 -19.18
C TRP A 20 9.22 16.44 -18.50
N LEU A 21 8.72 15.37 -19.11
CA LEU A 21 8.89 14.01 -18.58
C LEU A 21 10.33 13.54 -18.76
N LYS A 22 10.94 13.77 -19.93
CA LYS A 22 12.36 13.44 -20.18
C LYS A 22 13.28 14.16 -19.22
N ASP A 23 13.10 15.46 -19.02
CA ASP A 23 13.88 16.28 -18.11
C ASP A 23 13.69 15.84 -16.64
N GLY A 24 12.46 15.56 -16.26
CA GLY A 24 12.12 15.05 -14.92
C GLY A 24 12.80 13.71 -14.62
N ARG A 25 12.76 12.76 -15.56
CA ARG A 25 13.40 11.44 -15.41
C ARG A 25 14.92 11.54 -15.29
N VAL A 26 15.55 12.44 -16.05
CA VAL A 26 17.01 12.70 -15.94
C VAL A 26 17.36 13.26 -14.56
N LYS A 27 16.62 14.25 -14.06
CA LYS A 27 16.81 14.81 -12.72
C LYS A 27 16.67 13.73 -11.65
N ALA A 28 15.63 12.91 -11.74
CA ALA A 28 15.38 11.82 -10.81
C ALA A 28 16.49 10.76 -10.84
N LEU A 29 16.98 10.36 -12.01
CA LEU A 29 18.10 9.42 -12.13
C LEU A 29 19.38 9.94 -11.47
N LEU A 30 19.68 11.22 -11.63
CA LEU A 30 20.83 11.87 -10.99
C LEU A 30 20.67 11.91 -9.46
N SER A 31 19.48 12.20 -8.97
CA SER A 31 19.17 12.16 -7.54
C SER A 31 19.35 10.74 -6.98
N TYR A 32 18.79 9.71 -7.64
CA TYR A 32 18.97 8.31 -7.25
C TYR A 32 20.44 7.92 -7.07
N LYS A 33 21.29 8.33 -8.01
CA LYS A 33 22.74 7.97 -7.98
C LYS A 33 23.50 8.65 -6.84
N ASN A 34 23.03 9.79 -6.36
CA ASN A 34 23.72 10.59 -5.34
C ASN A 34 23.16 10.44 -3.92
N LEU A 35 21.91 9.97 -3.77
CA LEU A 35 21.25 9.86 -2.47
C LEU A 35 21.65 8.59 -1.71
N PRO A 36 21.75 8.65 -0.36
CA PRO A 36 21.90 7.47 0.47
C PRO A 36 20.61 6.61 0.45
N TYR A 37 20.69 5.38 0.96
CA TYR A 37 19.55 4.47 1.05
C TYR A 37 18.41 5.05 1.92
N GLU A 38 18.74 5.67 3.04
CA GLU A 38 17.81 6.40 3.91
C GLU A 38 18.28 7.84 4.08
N THR A 39 17.44 8.79 3.68
CA THR A 39 17.76 10.23 3.73
C THR A 39 17.43 10.85 5.09
N SER A 40 16.56 10.23 5.89
CA SER A 40 16.19 10.76 7.22
C SER A 40 17.27 10.47 8.25
N PRO A 41 17.85 11.51 8.90
CA PRO A 41 18.82 11.32 9.99
C PRO A 41 18.23 10.58 11.21
N LEU A 42 16.92 10.66 11.41
CA LEU A 42 16.24 9.97 12.51
C LEU A 42 16.18 8.45 12.30
N PHE A 43 16.10 8.01 11.04
CA PHE A 43 15.78 6.64 10.71
C PHE A 43 16.94 5.83 10.14
N ASN A 44 18.00 6.48 9.65
CA ASN A 44 19.09 5.82 8.92
C ASN A 44 19.76 4.67 9.68
N LYS A 45 19.90 4.78 11.01
CA LYS A 45 20.53 3.74 11.84
C LYS A 45 19.64 2.51 12.10
N TYR A 46 18.36 2.57 11.76
CA TYR A 46 17.42 1.46 11.93
C TYR A 46 17.13 0.76 10.62
N THR A 47 17.37 1.42 9.49
CA THR A 47 17.08 0.93 8.15
C THR A 47 18.06 -0.17 7.75
N ASN A 48 17.54 -1.25 7.16
CA ASN A 48 18.36 -2.36 6.65
C ASN A 48 18.63 -2.18 5.15
N ALA A 49 19.70 -1.46 4.83
CA ALA A 49 20.10 -1.21 3.45
C ALA A 49 20.53 -2.48 2.67
N ASP A 50 20.93 -3.54 3.38
CA ASP A 50 21.41 -4.78 2.77
C ASP A 50 20.27 -5.76 2.42
N ALA A 51 19.02 -5.39 2.68
CA ALA A 51 17.87 -6.26 2.43
C ALA A 51 17.68 -6.59 0.95
N VAL A 52 18.12 -5.70 0.05
CA VAL A 52 18.04 -5.86 -1.40
C VAL A 52 19.37 -5.56 -2.07
N ASP A 53 19.85 -6.51 -2.86
CA ASP A 53 20.99 -6.29 -3.75
C ASP A 53 20.55 -5.65 -5.06
N GLU A 54 20.68 -4.35 -5.16
CA GLU A 54 20.32 -3.58 -6.36
C GLU A 54 21.09 -4.00 -7.63
N SER A 55 22.22 -4.72 -7.49
CA SER A 55 22.99 -5.20 -8.64
C SER A 55 22.27 -6.30 -9.42
N LEU A 56 21.30 -6.96 -8.78
CA LEU A 56 20.49 -8.02 -9.38
C LEU A 56 19.27 -7.47 -10.14
N LEU A 57 18.98 -6.18 -10.00
CA LEU A 57 17.82 -5.57 -10.65
C LEU A 57 18.08 -5.34 -12.13
N SER A 58 17.16 -5.75 -12.97
CA SER A 58 17.15 -5.50 -14.40
C SER A 58 15.79 -4.98 -14.85
N ILE A 59 15.76 -4.17 -15.88
CA ILE A 59 14.53 -3.60 -16.44
C ILE A 59 14.38 -3.99 -17.92
N ASP A 60 13.15 -4.25 -18.30
CA ASP A 60 12.71 -4.41 -19.68
C ASP A 60 11.52 -3.48 -19.92
N TYR A 61 11.54 -2.76 -21.04
CA TYR A 61 10.49 -1.79 -21.37
C TYR A 61 9.36 -2.35 -22.22
N ASP A 62 9.53 -3.55 -22.75
CA ASP A 62 8.50 -4.23 -23.55
C ASP A 62 8.41 -5.69 -23.09
N HIS A 63 7.82 -5.89 -21.92
CA HIS A 63 7.71 -7.19 -21.30
C HIS A 63 6.24 -7.49 -20.94
N THR A 64 5.74 -8.59 -21.49
CA THR A 64 4.45 -9.17 -21.11
C THR A 64 4.66 -10.47 -20.41
N THR A 65 3.86 -10.74 -19.40
CA THR A 65 3.88 -11.99 -18.65
C THR A 65 2.71 -12.89 -19.07
N GLU A 66 2.84 -14.18 -18.89
CA GLU A 66 1.71 -15.08 -18.94
C GLU A 66 0.87 -14.89 -17.66
N VAL A 67 -0.43 -14.69 -17.82
CA VAL A 67 -1.34 -14.49 -16.68
C VAL A 67 -1.78 -15.86 -16.18
N PRO A 68 -1.51 -16.22 -14.91
CA PRO A 68 -1.91 -17.51 -14.35
C PRO A 68 -3.43 -17.75 -14.41
N GLU A 69 -3.84 -19.03 -14.50
CA GLU A 69 -5.24 -19.42 -14.62
C GLU A 69 -6.07 -18.94 -13.39
N GLU A 70 -5.47 -18.96 -12.21
CA GLU A 70 -6.10 -18.49 -10.98
C GLU A 70 -6.41 -16.99 -11.04
N VAL A 71 -5.56 -16.21 -11.68
CA VAL A 71 -5.81 -14.77 -11.89
C VAL A 71 -6.92 -14.55 -12.91
N TRP A 72 -6.99 -15.35 -13.97
CA TRP A 72 -8.11 -15.30 -14.91
C TRP A 72 -9.43 -15.66 -14.24
N SER A 73 -9.46 -16.68 -13.39
CA SER A 73 -10.63 -17.03 -12.58
C SER A 73 -11.08 -15.86 -11.72
N ARG A 74 -10.13 -15.17 -11.07
CA ARG A 74 -10.41 -13.96 -10.27
C ARG A 74 -10.99 -12.82 -11.11
N ILE A 75 -10.46 -12.60 -12.31
CA ILE A 75 -10.96 -11.60 -13.25
C ILE A 75 -12.41 -11.90 -13.65
N ASP A 76 -12.74 -13.15 -13.93
CA ASP A 76 -14.09 -13.57 -14.33
C ASP A 76 -15.09 -13.36 -13.18
N GLU A 77 -14.72 -13.71 -11.96
CA GLU A 77 -15.53 -13.42 -10.77
C GLU A 77 -15.82 -11.92 -10.58
N LEU A 78 -14.81 -11.08 -10.83
CA LEU A 78 -14.94 -9.62 -10.69
C LEU A 78 -15.75 -8.99 -11.82
N LYS A 79 -15.78 -9.57 -13.02
CA LYS A 79 -16.64 -9.13 -14.12
C LYS A 79 -18.12 -9.23 -13.74
N ASP A 80 -18.49 -10.30 -13.05
CA ASP A 80 -19.88 -10.52 -12.60
C ASP A 80 -20.31 -9.51 -11.54
N LYS A 81 -19.35 -8.90 -10.84
CA LYS A 81 -19.60 -7.85 -9.82
C LYS A 81 -19.66 -6.43 -10.37
N ASP A 82 -19.64 -6.27 -11.70
CA ASP A 82 -19.81 -4.98 -12.38
C ASP A 82 -18.70 -3.94 -12.09
N SER A 83 -17.50 -4.41 -11.70
CA SER A 83 -16.33 -3.57 -11.43
C SER A 83 -15.66 -3.11 -12.73
N ILE A 84 -14.98 -1.95 -12.69
CA ILE A 84 -14.04 -1.58 -13.75
C ILE A 84 -12.75 -2.35 -13.52
N LEU A 85 -12.36 -3.20 -14.48
CA LEU A 85 -11.21 -4.09 -14.33
C LEU A 85 -10.04 -3.63 -15.17
N VAL A 86 -8.89 -3.49 -14.52
CA VAL A 86 -7.63 -3.11 -15.14
C VAL A 86 -6.62 -4.22 -14.86
N LEU A 87 -6.06 -4.79 -15.91
CA LEU A 87 -4.99 -5.78 -15.81
C LEU A 87 -3.66 -5.12 -16.18
N GLN A 88 -2.76 -5.05 -15.23
CA GLN A 88 -1.35 -4.71 -15.43
C GLN A 88 -0.57 -6.02 -15.56
N ASN A 89 -0.23 -6.40 -16.78
CA ASN A 89 0.51 -7.62 -17.06
C ASN A 89 1.92 -7.27 -17.52
N GLY A 90 2.88 -7.34 -16.62
CA GLY A 90 4.21 -6.81 -16.87
C GLY A 90 4.15 -5.32 -17.19
N THR A 91 4.71 -4.91 -18.34
CA THR A 91 4.68 -3.50 -18.79
C THR A 91 3.37 -3.10 -19.49
N ASN A 92 2.48 -4.04 -19.78
CA ASN A 92 1.24 -3.78 -20.49
C ASN A 92 0.06 -3.57 -19.55
N LEU A 93 -0.70 -2.52 -19.80
CA LEU A 93 -1.95 -2.23 -19.12
C LEU A 93 -3.12 -2.45 -20.09
N LYS A 94 -4.11 -3.21 -19.64
CA LYS A 94 -5.34 -3.48 -20.38
C LYS A 94 -6.56 -3.21 -19.51
N VAL A 95 -7.46 -2.38 -19.98
CA VAL A 95 -8.80 -2.25 -19.38
C VAL A 95 -9.67 -3.36 -19.93
N ILE A 96 -10.11 -4.28 -19.05
CA ILE A 96 -10.82 -5.51 -19.45
C ILE A 96 -12.33 -5.27 -19.50
N ASN A 97 -12.88 -4.62 -18.47
CA ASN A 97 -14.30 -4.32 -18.35
C ASN A 97 -14.46 -2.84 -18.04
N THR A 98 -14.94 -2.09 -19.02
CA THR A 98 -15.20 -0.65 -18.87
C THR A 98 -16.69 -0.44 -19.05
N PRO A 99 -17.48 -0.40 -17.98
CA PRO A 99 -18.80 0.18 -18.10
C PRO A 99 -18.64 1.63 -18.55
N SER A 100 -19.41 2.03 -19.55
CA SER A 100 -19.40 3.40 -20.06
C SER A 100 -19.94 4.34 -18.99
N VAL A 101 -19.03 4.84 -18.14
CA VAL A 101 -19.32 5.87 -17.14
C VAL A 101 -18.68 7.15 -17.64
N ASP A 102 -19.50 8.12 -17.99
CA ASP A 102 -19.02 9.42 -18.43
C ASP A 102 -18.23 10.11 -17.30
N GLY A 103 -17.10 10.67 -17.66
CA GLY A 103 -16.21 11.34 -16.71
C GLY A 103 -15.25 10.44 -15.91
N VAL A 104 -15.18 9.15 -16.23
CA VAL A 104 -14.16 8.22 -15.69
C VAL A 104 -13.19 7.86 -16.79
N ILE A 105 -11.90 8.20 -16.60
CA ILE A 105 -10.83 7.93 -17.54
C ILE A 105 -9.85 6.93 -16.87
N VAL A 106 -9.54 5.85 -17.59
CA VAL A 106 -8.52 4.88 -17.20
C VAL A 106 -7.62 4.61 -18.41
N LYS A 107 -6.34 4.94 -18.29
CA LYS A 107 -5.34 4.81 -19.37
C LYS A 107 -4.01 4.27 -18.84
N ASP A 108 -3.20 3.71 -19.73
CA ASP A 108 -1.77 3.53 -19.46
C ASP A 108 -1.14 4.90 -19.20
N ILE A 109 -0.33 5.01 -18.16
CA ILE A 109 0.30 6.29 -17.77
C ILE A 109 1.18 6.86 -18.89
N ARG A 110 1.83 5.99 -19.67
CA ARG A 110 2.69 6.42 -20.78
C ARG A 110 1.87 7.07 -21.91
N ASP A 111 0.72 6.47 -22.23
CA ASP A 111 -0.21 7.04 -23.21
C ASP A 111 -0.81 8.34 -22.69
N ALA A 112 -1.17 8.40 -21.42
CA ALA A 112 -1.72 9.60 -20.80
C ALA A 112 -0.70 10.76 -20.76
N CYS A 113 0.59 10.49 -20.52
CA CYS A 113 1.65 11.51 -20.57
C CYS A 113 1.83 12.11 -21.97
N ASN A 114 1.58 11.32 -23.01
CA ASN A 114 1.66 11.77 -24.40
C ASN A 114 0.35 12.38 -24.94
N ASP A 115 -0.75 12.24 -24.21
CA ASP A 115 -2.05 12.78 -24.61
C ASP A 115 -2.14 14.28 -24.28
N PRO A 116 -2.36 15.16 -25.27
CA PRO A 116 -2.46 16.60 -25.04
C PRO A 116 -3.53 17.03 -24.03
N GLU A 117 -4.59 16.22 -23.86
CA GLU A 117 -5.66 16.49 -22.88
C GLU A 117 -5.18 16.29 -21.43
N TYR A 118 -4.28 15.32 -21.19
CA TYR A 118 -3.90 14.92 -19.82
C TYR A 118 -2.46 15.28 -19.46
N SER A 119 -1.58 15.48 -20.43
CA SER A 119 -0.14 15.70 -20.20
C SER A 119 0.14 16.84 -19.22
N SER A 120 -0.49 17.99 -19.38
CA SER A 120 -0.30 19.15 -18.51
C SER A 120 -0.84 18.92 -17.09
N ILE A 121 -1.92 18.16 -16.97
CA ILE A 121 -2.52 17.78 -15.68
C ILE A 121 -1.54 16.87 -14.93
N ILE A 122 -1.02 15.84 -15.59
CA ILE A 122 -0.04 14.91 -15.00
C ILE A 122 1.23 15.66 -14.61
N GLU A 123 1.75 16.52 -15.47
CA GLU A 123 2.92 17.37 -15.19
C GLU A 123 2.73 18.21 -13.92
N SER A 124 1.54 18.78 -13.71
CA SER A 124 1.24 19.59 -12.51
C SER A 124 1.34 18.81 -11.20
N VAL A 125 1.00 17.52 -11.20
CA VAL A 125 1.15 16.63 -10.03
C VAL A 125 2.60 16.20 -9.86
N ILE A 126 3.29 15.85 -10.94
CA ILE A 126 4.70 15.45 -10.92
C ILE A 126 5.60 16.60 -10.42
N ASN A 127 5.32 17.83 -10.80
CA ASN A 127 6.08 19.01 -10.36
C ASN A 127 5.98 19.28 -8.84
N ARG A 128 5.12 18.58 -8.10
CA ARG A 128 5.05 18.61 -6.63
C ARG A 128 6.07 17.69 -5.97
N LEU A 129 6.74 16.81 -6.72
CA LEU A 129 7.71 15.86 -6.21
C LEU A 129 9.07 16.51 -6.05
N ASP A 130 9.69 16.26 -4.90
CA ASP A 130 11.11 16.55 -4.66
C ASP A 130 11.90 15.23 -4.75
N PHE A 131 12.62 15.04 -5.85
CA PHE A 131 13.42 13.83 -6.06
C PHE A 131 14.65 13.76 -5.17
N THR A 132 14.93 14.79 -4.36
CA THR A 132 16.05 14.78 -3.40
C THR A 132 15.66 14.24 -2.03
N GLU A 133 14.39 14.03 -1.76
CA GLU A 133 13.92 13.59 -0.43
C GLU A 133 13.99 12.07 -0.22
N ASP A 134 13.99 11.29 -1.29
CA ASP A 134 14.01 9.83 -1.21
C ASP A 134 14.63 9.18 -2.46
N ARG A 135 15.62 8.32 -2.23
CA ARG A 135 16.35 7.63 -3.30
C ARG A 135 15.45 6.75 -4.16
N PHE A 136 14.51 6.02 -3.55
CA PHE A 136 13.64 5.09 -4.28
C PHE A 136 12.49 5.79 -4.98
N LEU A 137 11.97 6.88 -4.43
CA LEU A 137 11.06 7.75 -5.16
C LEU A 137 11.70 8.26 -6.46
N ALA A 138 12.96 8.68 -6.36
CA ALA A 138 13.71 9.11 -7.54
C ALA A 138 13.94 7.97 -8.55
N LEU A 139 14.25 6.75 -8.08
CA LEU A 139 14.43 5.57 -8.93
C LEU A 139 13.13 5.17 -9.62
N GLU A 140 12.03 5.10 -8.88
CA GLU A 140 10.70 4.72 -9.36
C GLU A 140 10.25 5.65 -10.49
N TYR A 141 10.41 6.96 -10.30
CA TYR A 141 10.07 7.94 -11.33
C TYR A 141 11.04 7.93 -12.51
N ALA A 142 12.34 7.76 -12.28
CA ALA A 142 13.32 7.73 -13.37
C ALA A 142 13.08 6.56 -14.33
N LEU A 143 12.71 5.40 -13.81
CA LEU A 143 12.70 4.15 -14.57
C LEU A 143 11.31 3.60 -14.88
N PHE A 144 10.20 4.26 -14.51
CA PHE A 144 8.89 3.65 -14.73
C PHE A 144 8.72 3.22 -16.20
N ASN A 145 8.27 1.97 -16.35
CA ASN A 145 8.00 1.32 -17.63
C ASN A 145 6.56 0.80 -17.71
N SER A 146 5.75 1.07 -16.69
CA SER A 146 4.36 0.66 -16.56
C SER A 146 3.58 1.62 -15.67
N GLY A 147 2.31 1.38 -15.52
CA GLY A 147 1.44 2.07 -14.58
C GLY A 147 0.15 2.58 -15.18
N TYR A 148 -0.70 3.14 -14.34
CA TYR A 148 -2.01 3.61 -14.73
C TYR A 148 -2.22 5.10 -14.41
N PHE A 149 -3.06 5.71 -15.22
CA PHE A 149 -3.68 7.00 -14.99
C PHE A 149 -5.19 6.80 -14.82
N ILE A 150 -5.70 7.08 -13.62
CA ILE A 150 -7.12 7.08 -13.30
C ILE A 150 -7.53 8.52 -13.00
N TYR A 151 -8.46 9.05 -13.78
CA TYR A 151 -8.96 10.41 -13.62
C TYR A 151 -10.48 10.42 -13.52
N ILE A 152 -10.97 11.00 -12.43
CA ILE A 152 -12.40 11.16 -12.14
C ILE A 152 -12.75 12.64 -12.27
N LYS A 153 -13.56 12.98 -13.26
CA LYS A 153 -13.98 14.36 -13.53
C LYS A 153 -14.90 14.90 -12.45
N GLN A 154 -15.01 16.21 -12.39
CA GLN A 154 -15.80 16.93 -11.39
C GLN A 154 -17.24 16.40 -11.28
N GLY A 155 -17.71 16.19 -10.05
CA GLY A 155 -19.07 15.77 -9.72
C GLY A 155 -19.38 14.31 -10.02
N VAL A 156 -18.41 13.50 -10.47
CA VAL A 156 -18.61 12.08 -10.75
C VAL A 156 -18.44 11.27 -9.48
N GLU A 157 -19.48 10.59 -9.07
CA GLU A 157 -19.45 9.61 -7.97
C GLU A 157 -19.54 8.19 -8.55
N LEU A 158 -18.42 7.45 -8.46
CA LEU A 158 -18.34 6.09 -8.93
C LEU A 158 -18.65 5.12 -7.77
N GLU A 159 -19.81 4.50 -7.81
CA GLU A 159 -20.23 3.53 -6.78
C GLU A 159 -19.48 2.19 -6.89
N ARG A 160 -19.05 1.85 -8.10
CA ARG A 160 -18.33 0.60 -8.39
C ARG A 160 -16.84 0.79 -8.18
N PRO A 161 -16.13 -0.20 -7.62
CA PRO A 161 -14.68 -0.10 -7.51
C PRO A 161 -14.00 -0.20 -8.87
N ILE A 162 -12.87 0.49 -9.01
CA ILE A 162 -11.87 0.20 -10.04
C ILE A 162 -10.91 -0.81 -9.43
N VAL A 163 -10.82 -2.00 -10.01
CA VAL A 163 -9.94 -3.06 -9.52
C VAL A 163 -8.75 -3.18 -10.46
N VAL A 164 -7.55 -2.93 -9.95
CA VAL A 164 -6.29 -3.04 -10.66
C VAL A 164 -5.59 -4.33 -10.23
N ILE A 165 -5.45 -5.25 -11.15
CA ILE A 165 -4.76 -6.53 -10.93
C ILE A 165 -3.36 -6.43 -11.55
N ASN A 166 -2.34 -6.55 -10.72
CA ASN A 166 -0.94 -6.54 -11.14
C ASN A 166 -0.39 -7.95 -11.12
N VAL A 167 0.13 -8.42 -12.25
CA VAL A 167 0.75 -9.73 -12.40
C VAL A 167 2.24 -9.59 -12.66
N LEU A 168 3.05 -10.22 -11.82
CA LEU A 168 4.50 -10.21 -11.86
C LEU A 168 5.00 -11.64 -12.14
N ASP A 169 5.74 -11.83 -13.23
CA ASP A 169 6.26 -13.16 -13.59
C ASP A 169 7.67 -13.43 -13.08
N GLY A 170 8.32 -12.41 -12.62
CA GLY A 170 9.63 -12.57 -12.10
C GLY A 170 10.77 -12.58 -13.14
N SER A 171 10.60 -12.23 -14.40
CA SER A 171 11.66 -12.23 -15.43
C SER A 171 12.48 -10.93 -15.48
N SER A 172 11.83 -9.78 -15.24
CA SER A 172 12.47 -8.45 -15.13
C SER A 172 11.84 -7.62 -14.02
N SER A 173 12.56 -6.64 -13.48
CA SER A 173 11.99 -5.71 -12.50
C SER A 173 10.98 -4.80 -13.17
N LEU A 174 9.86 -4.56 -12.48
CA LEU A 174 8.79 -3.68 -12.93
C LEU A 174 8.83 -2.37 -12.13
N PHE A 175 8.79 -1.26 -12.84
CA PHE A 175 8.72 0.09 -12.28
C PHE A 175 7.40 0.73 -12.71
N SER A 176 6.52 1.03 -11.77
CA SER A 176 5.18 1.52 -12.04
C SER A 176 5.00 2.96 -11.57
N LEU A 177 4.47 3.82 -12.42
CA LEU A 177 3.95 5.13 -12.03
C LEU A 177 2.44 5.09 -12.09
N ASN A 178 1.80 5.21 -10.94
CA ASN A 178 0.36 5.13 -10.79
C ASN A 178 -0.16 6.49 -10.33
N LEU A 179 -1.08 7.07 -11.07
CA LEU A 179 -1.69 8.36 -10.74
C LEU A 179 -3.20 8.22 -10.63
N LEU A 180 -3.72 8.49 -9.44
CA LEU A 180 -5.14 8.67 -9.16
C LEU A 180 -5.43 10.17 -9.02
N MET A 181 -6.30 10.70 -9.85
CA MET A 181 -6.67 12.09 -9.83
C MET A 181 -8.18 12.26 -9.74
N LEU A 182 -8.64 13.05 -8.76
CA LEU A 182 -10.02 13.43 -8.57
C LEU A 182 -10.18 14.94 -8.69
N ASP A 183 -11.06 15.37 -9.56
CA ASP A 183 -11.56 16.75 -9.55
C ASP A 183 -12.55 16.97 -8.40
N GLY A 184 -13.00 18.21 -8.22
CA GLY A 184 -13.87 18.57 -7.11
C GLY A 184 -15.21 17.80 -7.06
N SER A 185 -15.64 17.47 -5.85
CA SER A 185 -16.93 16.81 -5.57
C SER A 185 -17.08 15.45 -6.27
N SER A 186 -16.01 14.69 -6.33
CA SER A 186 -16.00 13.36 -6.95
C SER A 186 -15.68 12.25 -5.92
N LYS A 187 -16.04 11.00 -6.28
CA LYS A 187 -15.86 9.85 -5.39
C LYS A 187 -15.43 8.62 -6.16
N VAL A 188 -14.44 7.90 -5.62
CA VAL A 188 -13.96 6.63 -6.19
C VAL A 188 -13.41 5.70 -5.12
N LYS A 189 -13.51 4.40 -5.37
CA LYS A 189 -12.76 3.35 -4.70
C LYS A 189 -11.85 2.64 -5.70
N VAL A 190 -10.57 2.52 -5.37
CA VAL A 190 -9.58 1.76 -6.13
C VAL A 190 -9.11 0.59 -5.28
N VAL A 191 -9.15 -0.61 -5.83
CA VAL A 191 -8.62 -1.83 -5.20
C VAL A 191 -7.47 -2.34 -6.06
N GLN A 192 -6.29 -2.45 -5.47
CA GLN A 192 -5.10 -2.97 -6.12
C GLN A 192 -4.74 -4.32 -5.52
N GLU A 193 -4.65 -5.34 -6.37
CA GLU A 193 -4.26 -6.69 -6.00
C GLU A 193 -2.95 -7.05 -6.72
N LEU A 194 -1.92 -7.49 -5.97
CA LEU A 194 -0.61 -7.84 -6.52
C LEU A 194 -0.39 -9.35 -6.43
N TYR A 195 -0.17 -9.96 -7.58
CA TYR A 195 0.08 -11.40 -7.75
C TYR A 195 1.42 -11.64 -8.40
N SER A 196 2.02 -12.79 -8.12
CA SER A 196 3.21 -13.27 -8.83
C SER A 196 3.19 -14.76 -8.99
N GLU A 197 3.88 -15.27 -10.02
CA GLU A 197 4.11 -16.70 -10.17
C GLU A 197 4.97 -17.27 -9.04
N HIS A 198 4.79 -18.58 -8.77
CA HIS A 198 5.50 -19.27 -7.69
C HIS A 198 7.00 -19.42 -7.91
N ASN A 199 7.45 -19.47 -9.17
CA ASN A 199 8.83 -19.72 -9.54
C ASN A 199 9.58 -18.47 -10.00
N SER A 200 9.14 -17.30 -9.54
CA SER A 200 9.78 -16.04 -9.94
C SER A 200 11.24 -15.96 -9.53
N SER A 201 12.07 -15.45 -10.42
CA SER A 201 13.48 -15.16 -10.18
C SER A 201 13.67 -13.94 -9.27
N LYS A 202 14.91 -13.66 -8.85
CA LYS A 202 15.21 -12.51 -7.99
C LYS A 202 14.96 -11.19 -8.70
N GLN A 203 13.88 -10.49 -8.33
CA GLN A 203 13.43 -9.25 -8.97
C GLN A 203 12.87 -8.25 -7.99
N GLY A 204 12.57 -7.06 -8.50
CA GLY A 204 11.90 -6.00 -7.78
C GLY A 204 10.63 -5.54 -8.46
N TYR A 205 9.63 -5.24 -7.66
CA TYR A 205 8.51 -4.41 -8.05
C TYR A 205 8.60 -3.07 -7.32
N PHE A 206 8.73 -2.02 -8.10
CA PHE A 206 8.91 -0.65 -7.63
C PHE A 206 7.73 0.17 -8.11
N GLU A 207 7.02 0.84 -7.20
CA GLU A 207 5.86 1.64 -7.60
C GLU A 207 5.83 3.02 -6.93
N LEU A 208 5.67 4.05 -7.73
CA LEU A 208 5.33 5.39 -7.29
C LEU A 208 3.83 5.59 -7.46
N ASN A 209 3.11 5.67 -6.36
CA ASN A 209 1.68 5.91 -6.34
C ASN A 209 1.41 7.36 -5.92
N LEU A 210 0.77 8.11 -6.81
CA LEU A 210 0.38 9.49 -6.58
C LEU A 210 -1.13 9.60 -6.55
N ALA A 211 -1.67 10.33 -5.59
CA ALA A 211 -3.09 10.64 -5.51
C ALA A 211 -3.28 12.15 -5.33
N TYR A 212 -4.05 12.77 -6.21
CA TYR A 212 -4.51 14.14 -6.06
C TYR A 212 -6.01 14.14 -5.81
N ILE A 213 -6.42 14.61 -4.63
CA ILE A 213 -7.81 14.56 -4.18
C ILE A 213 -8.35 15.99 -4.15
N GLY A 214 -9.15 16.34 -5.13
CA GLY A 214 -9.73 17.66 -5.30
C GLY A 214 -10.70 18.07 -4.18
N ASN A 215 -11.10 19.32 -4.17
CA ASN A 215 -11.98 19.85 -3.13
C ASN A 215 -13.27 19.04 -2.97
N ASN A 216 -13.66 18.76 -1.73
CA ASN A 216 -14.91 18.03 -1.39
C ASN A 216 -15.00 16.64 -2.04
N SER A 217 -13.86 16.03 -2.36
CA SER A 217 -13.80 14.71 -3.00
C SER A 217 -13.43 13.61 -2.01
N HIS A 218 -13.81 12.38 -2.32
CA HIS A 218 -13.53 11.24 -1.49
C HIS A 218 -12.92 10.09 -2.30
N ALA A 219 -11.73 9.66 -1.94
CA ALA A 219 -11.12 8.47 -2.50
C ALA A 219 -10.79 7.44 -1.42
N GLU A 220 -10.96 6.18 -1.78
CA GLU A 220 -10.49 5.03 -1.01
C GLU A 220 -9.54 4.20 -1.87
N MET A 221 -8.37 3.85 -1.33
CA MET A 221 -7.42 2.98 -2.01
C MET A 221 -7.06 1.80 -1.11
N ILE A 222 -7.32 0.60 -1.59
CA ILE A 222 -7.01 -0.66 -0.91
C ILE A 222 -5.94 -1.38 -1.73
N THR A 223 -4.81 -1.71 -1.11
CA THR A 223 -3.75 -2.51 -1.74
C THR A 223 -3.55 -3.79 -0.95
N THR A 224 -3.59 -4.92 -1.64
CA THR A 224 -3.27 -6.22 -1.06
C THR A 224 -2.11 -6.86 -1.83
N GLN A 225 -1.00 -7.09 -1.12
CA GLN A 225 0.23 -7.60 -1.69
C GLN A 225 0.48 -9.02 -1.18
N GLY A 226 0.31 -10.00 -2.08
CA GLY A 226 0.56 -11.41 -1.85
C GLY A 226 1.61 -12.00 -2.80
N ILE A 227 2.64 -11.22 -3.15
CA ILE A 227 3.69 -11.64 -4.10
C ILE A 227 4.67 -12.63 -3.49
N ASN A 228 5.42 -13.32 -4.34
CA ASN A 228 6.39 -14.32 -3.93
C ASN A 228 7.53 -13.75 -3.07
N ASN A 229 8.03 -14.56 -2.12
CA ASN A 229 9.11 -14.19 -1.20
C ASN A 229 10.50 -14.04 -1.87
N SER A 230 10.64 -14.21 -3.17
CA SER A 230 11.86 -13.92 -3.93
C SER A 230 11.90 -12.49 -4.48
N ILE A 231 10.76 -11.81 -4.55
CA ILE A 231 10.60 -10.47 -5.13
C ILE A 231 10.83 -9.40 -4.05
N ALA A 232 11.57 -8.34 -4.39
CA ALA A 232 11.63 -7.14 -3.57
C ALA A 232 10.45 -6.22 -3.90
N TYR A 233 9.80 -5.63 -2.89
CA TYR A 233 8.70 -4.70 -3.08
C TYR A 233 9.02 -3.33 -2.49
N PHE A 234 9.08 -2.31 -3.34
CA PHE A 234 9.33 -0.93 -2.95
C PHE A 234 8.19 -0.05 -3.42
N THR A 235 7.65 0.77 -2.55
CA THR A 235 6.61 1.72 -2.94
C THR A 235 6.75 3.04 -2.21
N ASN A 236 6.72 4.12 -2.98
CA ASN A 236 6.49 5.46 -2.49
C ASN A 236 5.07 5.90 -2.86
N ARG A 237 4.32 6.36 -1.86
CA ARG A 237 2.93 6.79 -2.03
C ARG A 237 2.78 8.21 -1.51
N LYS A 238 2.28 9.13 -2.34
CA LYS A 238 2.01 10.50 -1.95
C LYS A 238 0.59 10.88 -2.29
N ALA A 239 -0.16 11.34 -1.31
CA ALA A 239 -1.51 11.86 -1.48
C ALA A 239 -1.54 13.35 -1.15
N PHE A 240 -2.04 14.16 -2.08
CA PHE A 240 -2.21 15.61 -1.94
C PHE A 240 -3.70 15.91 -1.78
N LEU A 241 -4.11 16.35 -0.59
CA LEU A 241 -5.51 16.54 -0.22
C LEU A 241 -5.87 18.01 -0.19
N GLN A 242 -6.89 18.39 -0.97
CA GLN A 242 -7.42 19.74 -1.06
C GLN A 242 -8.55 20.00 -0.03
N ASP A 243 -9.19 21.18 -0.10
CA ASP A 243 -10.20 21.59 0.88
C ASP A 243 -11.34 20.57 1.03
N ASP A 244 -11.67 20.22 2.29
CA ASP A 244 -12.75 19.31 2.68
C ASP A 244 -12.70 17.93 1.99
N SER A 245 -11.53 17.56 1.46
CA SER A 245 -11.33 16.27 0.80
C SER A 245 -11.03 15.14 1.81
N ARG A 246 -11.30 13.90 1.39
CA ARG A 246 -11.05 12.72 2.20
C ARG A 246 -10.31 11.65 1.41
N PHE A 247 -9.27 11.09 2.01
CA PHE A 247 -8.53 9.96 1.46
C PHE A 247 -8.32 8.86 2.50
N ASN A 248 -8.84 7.67 2.22
CA ASN A 248 -8.63 6.49 3.06
C ASN A 248 -7.77 5.49 2.29
N SER A 249 -6.65 5.09 2.87
CA SER A 249 -5.76 4.10 2.26
C SER A 249 -5.48 2.93 3.20
N TYR A 250 -5.53 1.73 2.64
CA TYR A 250 -5.32 0.47 3.36
C TYR A 250 -4.30 -0.38 2.62
N MET A 251 -3.35 -0.95 3.35
CA MET A 251 -2.33 -1.85 2.79
C MET A 251 -2.25 -3.14 3.58
N GLY A 252 -2.44 -4.27 2.89
CA GLY A 252 -2.15 -5.60 3.39
C GLY A 252 -0.85 -6.11 2.77
N LEU A 253 0.17 -6.38 3.59
CA LEU A 253 1.52 -6.75 3.15
C LEU A 253 1.89 -8.12 3.70
N PHE A 254 1.97 -9.12 2.82
CA PHE A 254 2.13 -10.52 3.21
C PHE A 254 3.31 -11.21 2.54
N GLY A 255 3.55 -10.91 1.27
CA GLY A 255 4.62 -11.48 0.47
C GLY A 255 5.87 -10.61 0.43
N SER A 256 6.72 -10.85 -0.55
CA SER A 256 8.04 -10.27 -0.79
C SER A 256 9.17 -10.75 0.13
N LYS A 257 10.40 -10.67 -0.36
CA LYS A 257 11.61 -10.88 0.44
C LYS A 257 11.90 -9.69 1.35
N ALA A 258 11.78 -8.50 0.77
CA ALA A 258 11.97 -7.24 1.44
C ALA A 258 10.96 -6.22 0.90
N SER A 259 10.19 -5.62 1.79
CA SER A 259 9.26 -4.55 1.47
C SER A 259 9.74 -3.24 2.09
N ARG A 260 9.82 -2.20 1.27
CA ARG A 260 10.01 -0.83 1.73
C ARG A 260 8.85 0.02 1.23
N CYS A 261 8.03 0.48 2.17
CA CYS A 261 6.85 1.28 1.87
C CYS A 261 6.95 2.64 2.57
N LYS A 262 6.93 3.72 1.81
CA LYS A 262 6.86 5.08 2.33
C LYS A 262 5.57 5.73 1.87
N VAL A 263 4.75 6.18 2.82
CA VAL A 263 3.44 6.77 2.56
C VAL A 263 3.38 8.15 3.19
N ASP A 264 3.21 9.17 2.36
CA ASP A 264 3.07 10.57 2.76
C ASP A 264 1.65 11.05 2.41
N ASN A 265 0.86 11.38 3.44
CA ASN A 265 -0.44 12.03 3.26
C ASN A 265 -0.27 13.52 3.57
N ILE A 266 -0.46 14.36 2.56
CA ILE A 266 -0.19 15.81 2.61
C ILE A 266 -1.53 16.55 2.58
N LEU A 267 -1.95 17.03 3.76
CA LEU A 267 -3.21 17.73 3.95
C LEU A 267 -3.01 19.23 3.68
N GLU A 268 -3.11 19.61 2.40
CA GLU A 268 -2.90 20.97 1.90
C GLU A 268 -4.13 21.85 2.11
N GLY A 269 -5.32 21.24 2.05
CA GLY A 269 -6.58 21.96 2.14
C GLY A 269 -7.11 22.06 3.57
N ARG A 270 -7.93 23.08 3.81
CA ARG A 270 -8.68 23.23 5.06
C ARG A 270 -9.70 22.10 5.19
N GLY A 271 -9.81 21.52 6.39
CA GLY A 271 -10.77 20.44 6.64
C GLY A 271 -10.42 19.10 5.97
N ALA A 272 -9.26 19.02 5.30
CA ALA A 272 -8.80 17.77 4.67
C ALA A 272 -8.66 16.63 5.70
N SER A 273 -9.02 15.41 5.32
CA SER A 273 -8.98 14.25 6.20
C SER A 273 -8.30 13.06 5.52
N ALA A 274 -7.32 12.44 6.19
CA ALA A 274 -6.66 11.24 5.70
C ALA A 274 -6.60 10.14 6.78
N GLU A 275 -6.88 8.90 6.35
CA GLU A 275 -6.64 7.71 7.15
C GLU A 275 -5.71 6.76 6.37
N HIS A 276 -4.66 6.28 7.03
CA HIS A 276 -3.78 5.27 6.47
C HIS A 276 -3.60 4.12 7.44
N PHE A 277 -3.99 2.91 7.01
CA PHE A 277 -3.86 1.71 7.81
C PHE A 277 -3.08 0.64 7.07
N ASN A 278 -2.20 -0.07 7.79
CA ASN A 278 -1.52 -1.23 7.23
C ASN A 278 -1.54 -2.44 8.18
N VAL A 279 -1.68 -3.61 7.57
CA VAL A 279 -1.55 -4.92 8.20
C VAL A 279 -0.37 -5.63 7.57
N ILE A 280 0.56 -6.08 8.40
CA ILE A 280 1.76 -6.79 7.96
C ILE A 280 1.78 -8.15 8.63
N PHE A 281 2.02 -9.21 7.85
CA PHE A 281 2.36 -10.50 8.42
C PHE A 281 3.69 -10.98 7.83
N ALA A 282 4.74 -10.82 8.60
CA ALA A 282 6.10 -11.20 8.24
C ALA A 282 6.46 -12.58 8.82
N ASP A 283 6.99 -13.48 7.98
CA ASP A 283 7.49 -14.79 8.39
C ASP A 283 8.83 -15.14 7.71
N GLY A 284 9.39 -16.29 8.03
CA GLY A 284 10.65 -16.74 7.49
C GLY A 284 11.79 -15.77 7.78
N ILE A 285 12.35 -15.17 6.75
CA ILE A 285 13.45 -14.18 6.81
C ILE A 285 13.05 -12.83 6.20
N GLN A 286 11.76 -12.59 6.00
CA GLN A 286 11.26 -11.37 5.39
C GLN A 286 11.64 -10.12 6.20
N VAL A 287 11.81 -9.00 5.49
CA VAL A 287 12.07 -7.69 6.08
C VAL A 287 11.03 -6.70 5.58
N PHE A 288 10.32 -6.05 6.51
CA PHE A 288 9.38 -4.97 6.21
C PHE A 288 9.86 -3.67 6.85
N ASP A 289 10.08 -2.66 6.03
CA ASP A 289 10.44 -1.29 6.41
C ASP A 289 9.30 -0.36 5.97
N ILE A 290 8.48 0.05 6.92
CA ILE A 290 7.27 0.84 6.67
C ILE A 290 7.43 2.21 7.28
N THR A 291 7.26 3.25 6.47
CA THR A 291 7.22 4.65 6.90
C THR A 291 5.86 5.23 6.54
N SER A 292 5.15 5.80 7.51
CA SER A 292 3.85 6.42 7.27
C SER A 292 3.79 7.79 7.90
N ASN A 293 3.71 8.83 7.07
CA ASN A 293 3.72 10.21 7.49
C ASN A 293 2.36 10.88 7.28
N MET A 294 2.02 11.79 8.19
CA MET A 294 0.84 12.63 8.11
C MET A 294 1.29 14.08 8.23
N ILE A 295 1.12 14.85 7.15
CA ILE A 295 1.67 16.21 7.02
C ILE A 295 0.51 17.20 6.92
N HIS A 296 0.27 17.95 8.00
CA HIS A 296 -0.79 18.94 8.10
C HIS A 296 -0.25 20.32 7.73
N LEU A 297 -0.72 20.86 6.61
CA LEU A 297 -0.32 22.19 6.13
C LEU A 297 -1.40 23.26 6.31
N SER A 298 -2.67 22.83 6.49
CA SER A 298 -3.82 23.73 6.59
C SER A 298 -4.69 23.45 7.82
N LYS A 299 -5.57 24.41 8.14
CA LYS A 299 -6.39 24.41 9.36
C LYS A 299 -7.41 23.27 9.39
N SER A 300 -7.71 22.79 10.62
CA SER A 300 -8.80 21.86 10.91
C SER A 300 -8.70 20.54 10.14
N SER A 301 -7.51 20.12 9.78
CA SER A 301 -7.26 18.87 9.10
C SER A 301 -7.18 17.69 10.08
N ILE A 302 -7.55 16.50 9.64
CA ILE A 302 -7.61 15.29 10.46
C ILE A 302 -6.75 14.20 9.84
N GLY A 303 -5.84 13.61 10.64
CA GLY A 303 -4.94 12.56 10.19
C GLY A 303 -4.95 11.35 11.12
N ARG A 304 -5.00 10.14 10.55
CA ARG A 304 -4.89 8.90 11.33
C ARG A 304 -4.00 7.89 10.63
N VAL A 305 -3.01 7.38 11.36
CA VAL A 305 -2.15 6.29 10.91
C VAL A 305 -2.23 5.16 11.93
N LEU A 306 -2.48 3.94 11.45
CA LEU A 306 -2.44 2.75 12.30
C LEU A 306 -1.76 1.60 11.56
N SER A 307 -0.63 1.15 12.10
CA SER A 307 0.13 0.00 11.60
C SER A 307 0.03 -1.16 12.58
N LYS A 308 -0.31 -2.35 12.08
CA LYS A 308 -0.30 -3.60 12.87
C LYS A 308 0.55 -4.64 12.19
N ALA A 309 1.57 -5.12 12.90
CA ALA A 309 2.50 -6.12 12.39
C ALA A 309 2.44 -7.41 13.22
N ILE A 310 2.36 -8.54 12.53
CA ILE A 310 2.54 -9.87 13.09
C ILE A 310 3.88 -10.37 12.58
N VAL A 311 4.79 -10.76 13.48
CA VAL A 311 6.16 -11.12 13.11
C VAL A 311 6.52 -12.50 13.65
N LYS A 312 6.90 -13.40 12.75
CA LYS A 312 7.17 -14.81 13.02
C LYS A 312 8.55 -15.23 12.52
N ASP A 313 9.06 -16.35 13.02
CA ASP A 313 10.32 -16.99 12.65
C ASP A 313 11.56 -16.11 12.88
N LYS A 314 12.24 -15.65 11.83
CA LYS A 314 13.37 -14.73 11.85
C LYS A 314 13.08 -13.42 11.09
N ALA A 315 11.80 -13.19 10.78
CA ALA A 315 11.38 -12.00 10.07
C ALA A 315 11.58 -10.73 10.91
N ARG A 316 11.64 -9.61 10.23
CA ARG A 316 11.82 -8.29 10.85
C ARG A 316 10.77 -7.31 10.32
N SER A 317 10.19 -6.52 11.22
CA SER A 317 9.31 -5.41 10.87
C SER A 317 9.79 -4.14 11.55
N LEU A 318 10.00 -3.10 10.76
CA LEU A 318 10.32 -1.75 11.23
C LEU A 318 9.18 -0.82 10.81
N PHE A 319 8.48 -0.24 11.78
CA PHE A 319 7.52 0.83 11.55
C PHE A 319 8.13 2.16 11.95
N LYS A 320 8.08 3.13 11.06
CA LYS A 320 8.47 4.52 11.25
C LYS A 320 7.28 5.41 10.92
N GLY A 321 7.14 6.52 11.60
CA GLY A 321 6.06 7.44 11.25
C GLY A 321 6.28 8.83 11.84
N MET A 322 5.83 9.84 11.09
CA MET A 322 5.92 11.23 11.47
C MET A 322 4.55 11.91 11.36
N ILE A 323 4.11 12.55 12.41
CA ILE A 323 3.08 13.59 12.30
C ILE A 323 3.80 14.94 12.28
N ARG A 324 3.67 15.65 11.18
CA ARG A 324 4.12 17.04 11.05
C ARG A 324 2.93 17.96 10.98
N ILE A 325 2.89 18.97 11.88
CA ILE A 325 1.83 19.99 11.88
C ILE A 325 2.49 21.35 11.74
N ALA A 326 2.31 21.97 10.58
CA ALA A 326 2.84 23.28 10.26
C ALA A 326 2.19 24.40 11.10
N LYS A 327 2.85 25.55 11.19
CA LYS A 327 2.42 26.69 11.99
C LYS A 327 1.00 27.16 11.70
N ASP A 328 0.58 27.10 10.44
CA ASP A 328 -0.75 27.55 9.99
C ASP A 328 -1.83 26.48 10.11
N ALA A 329 -1.48 25.25 10.44
CA ALA A 329 -2.40 24.10 10.54
C ALA A 329 -3.12 24.03 11.92
N LYS A 330 -3.61 25.16 12.40
CA LYS A 330 -4.34 25.28 13.67
C LYS A 330 -5.66 24.50 13.65
N GLY A 331 -6.03 23.94 14.80
CA GLY A 331 -7.24 23.15 14.96
C GLY A 331 -7.15 21.76 14.36
N SER A 332 -5.96 21.34 13.92
CA SER A 332 -5.77 19.99 13.36
C SER A 332 -5.69 18.92 14.46
N GLU A 333 -6.16 17.73 14.12
CA GLU A 333 -6.12 16.54 14.97
C GLU A 333 -5.38 15.41 14.28
N SER A 334 -4.43 14.77 14.96
CA SER A 334 -3.68 13.66 14.37
C SER A 334 -3.35 12.57 15.38
N TYR A 335 -3.43 11.31 14.88
CA TYR A 335 -3.09 10.12 15.65
C TYR A 335 -2.22 9.18 14.83
N LEU A 336 -1.12 8.69 15.42
CA LEU A 336 -0.22 7.73 14.79
C LEU A 336 0.05 6.57 15.75
N ALA A 337 -0.22 5.34 15.32
CA ALA A 337 0.05 4.17 16.12
C ALA A 337 0.76 3.07 15.35
N GLY A 338 1.77 2.48 15.99
CA GLY A 338 2.48 1.31 15.48
C GLY A 338 2.51 0.20 16.52
N HIS A 339 1.79 -0.89 16.26
CA HIS A 339 1.68 -2.03 17.15
C HIS A 339 2.20 -3.29 16.49
N ALA A 340 2.93 -4.13 17.23
CA ALA A 340 3.41 -5.39 16.71
C ALA A 340 3.25 -6.52 17.74
N ILE A 341 2.92 -7.71 17.24
CA ILE A 341 2.97 -8.96 18.01
C ILE A 341 4.10 -9.83 17.47
N ILE A 342 4.98 -10.28 18.36
CA ILE A 342 6.07 -11.21 18.08
C ILE A 342 5.63 -12.62 18.49
N LEU A 343 5.62 -13.55 17.53
CA LEU A 343 5.15 -14.91 17.76
C LEU A 343 6.21 -15.85 18.34
N ASN A 344 7.49 -15.53 18.16
CA ASN A 344 8.60 -16.35 18.64
C ASN A 344 9.91 -15.55 18.79
N LYS A 345 10.87 -16.10 19.55
CA LYS A 345 12.12 -15.43 19.95
C LYS A 345 13.04 -14.98 18.78
N GLY A 346 12.92 -15.59 17.60
CA GLY A 346 13.76 -15.25 16.45
C GLY A 346 13.30 -13.99 15.70
N ALA A 347 12.05 -13.62 15.87
CA ALA A 347 11.41 -12.49 15.20
C ALA A 347 11.75 -11.16 15.90
N ARG A 348 11.74 -10.08 15.12
CA ARG A 348 11.99 -8.72 15.65
C ARG A 348 11.01 -7.71 15.06
N ALA A 349 10.50 -6.84 15.92
CA ALA A 349 9.73 -5.67 15.52
C ALA A 349 10.26 -4.43 16.24
N ASP A 350 10.34 -3.31 15.50
CA ASP A 350 10.70 -2.01 16.03
C ASP A 350 9.62 -1.00 15.61
N SER A 351 9.24 -0.06 16.49
CA SER A 351 8.26 0.99 16.21
C SER A 351 8.80 2.34 16.66
N ILE A 352 8.91 3.29 15.73
CA ILE A 352 9.56 4.59 15.92
C ILE A 352 8.63 5.71 15.47
N PRO A 353 7.62 6.08 16.28
CA PRO A 353 6.78 7.23 16.00
C PRO A 353 7.49 8.53 16.37
N ALA A 354 7.22 9.59 15.59
CA ALA A 354 7.76 10.92 15.80
C ALA A 354 6.68 12.01 15.61
N LEU A 355 6.85 13.15 16.30
CA LEU A 355 5.98 14.31 16.19
C LEU A 355 6.84 15.56 15.92
N GLU A 356 6.44 16.36 14.94
CA GLU A 356 7.00 17.70 14.65
C GLU A 356 5.84 18.70 14.62
N ILE A 357 5.70 19.52 15.66
CA ILE A 357 4.53 20.37 15.86
C ILE A 357 4.98 21.82 16.01
N GLU A 358 4.55 22.68 15.08
CA GLU A 358 4.93 24.09 15.03
C GLU A 358 3.86 25.05 15.63
N THR A 359 2.73 24.52 16.15
CA THR A 359 1.64 25.32 16.75
C THR A 359 1.04 24.62 17.97
N ASN A 360 0.55 25.41 18.94
CA ASN A 360 -0.04 24.88 20.18
C ASN A 360 -1.56 24.56 20.08
N GLU A 361 -2.21 24.98 19.01
CA GLU A 361 -3.68 24.85 18.85
C GLU A 361 -4.04 23.56 18.10
N VAL A 362 -3.57 22.41 18.61
CA VAL A 362 -3.75 21.10 17.93
C VAL A 362 -3.92 19.97 18.95
N LYS A 363 -4.42 18.83 18.46
CA LYS A 363 -4.41 17.56 19.20
C LYS A 363 -3.57 16.55 18.39
N ALA A 364 -2.40 16.21 18.90
CA ALA A 364 -1.54 15.21 18.27
C ALA A 364 -1.08 14.19 19.31
N THR A 365 -1.27 12.93 18.98
CA THR A 365 -0.86 11.83 19.85
C THR A 365 -0.24 10.71 19.06
N HIS A 366 0.67 9.98 19.69
CA HIS A 366 1.19 8.75 19.11
C HIS A 366 1.20 7.60 20.12
N SER A 367 1.21 6.37 19.62
CA SER A 367 1.32 5.16 20.43
C SER A 367 2.23 4.15 19.73
N ALA A 368 3.03 3.43 20.51
CA ALA A 368 3.83 2.34 20.02
C ALA A 368 3.82 1.18 21.01
N SER A 369 3.66 -0.03 20.52
CA SER A 369 3.79 -1.22 21.34
C SER A 369 4.37 -2.38 20.55
N VAL A 370 5.29 -3.09 21.17
CA VAL A 370 5.80 -4.37 20.66
C VAL A 370 5.67 -5.39 21.79
N ALA A 371 4.83 -6.38 21.58
CA ALA A 371 4.52 -7.38 22.59
C ALA A 371 4.80 -8.80 22.08
N GLN A 372 5.17 -9.68 22.97
CA GLN A 372 5.11 -11.13 22.73
C GLN A 372 3.69 -11.61 23.03
N MET A 373 3.32 -12.77 22.50
CA MET A 373 2.05 -13.40 22.85
C MET A 373 1.98 -13.65 24.35
N ASP A 374 0.84 -13.30 24.94
CA ASP A 374 0.58 -13.49 26.36
C ASP A 374 0.23 -14.95 26.64
N GLU A 375 1.10 -15.65 27.37
CA GLU A 375 0.91 -17.04 27.75
C GLU A 375 -0.28 -17.22 28.71
N GLU A 376 -0.63 -16.23 29.51
CA GLU A 376 -1.81 -16.28 30.38
C GLU A 376 -3.10 -16.25 29.57
N GLN A 377 -3.16 -15.41 28.55
CA GLN A 377 -4.30 -15.38 27.61
C GLN A 377 -4.43 -16.71 26.87
N ILE A 378 -3.33 -17.27 26.38
CA ILE A 378 -3.33 -18.57 25.72
C ILE A 378 -3.84 -19.65 26.69
N PHE A 379 -3.32 -19.70 27.92
CA PHE A 379 -3.76 -20.66 28.95
C PHE A 379 -5.25 -20.50 29.27
N TYR A 380 -5.74 -19.27 29.39
CA TYR A 380 -7.15 -19.02 29.63
C TYR A 380 -8.05 -19.57 28.51
N MET A 381 -7.67 -19.36 27.23
CA MET A 381 -8.41 -19.90 26.09
C MET A 381 -8.35 -21.43 26.04
N MET A 382 -7.18 -22.01 26.33
CA MET A 382 -7.03 -23.48 26.45
C MET A 382 -7.90 -24.08 27.56
N SER A 383 -8.05 -23.40 28.69
CA SER A 383 -8.93 -23.84 29.79
C SER A 383 -10.41 -23.85 29.39
N ARG A 384 -10.77 -23.18 28.29
CA ARG A 384 -12.10 -23.16 27.68
C ARG A 384 -12.26 -24.15 26.52
N GLY A 385 -11.29 -25.06 26.33
CA GLY A 385 -11.36 -26.13 25.35
C GLY A 385 -10.71 -25.86 24.01
N MET A 386 -10.06 -24.68 23.80
CA MET A 386 -9.32 -24.41 22.57
C MET A 386 -7.99 -25.16 22.57
N SER A 387 -7.54 -25.59 21.39
CA SER A 387 -6.15 -26.01 21.24
C SER A 387 -5.20 -24.81 21.40
N ARG A 388 -3.92 -25.07 21.72
CA ARG A 388 -2.94 -23.98 21.85
C ARG A 388 -2.76 -23.19 20.53
N ASP A 389 -2.83 -23.89 19.41
CA ASP A 389 -2.71 -23.27 18.08
C ASP A 389 -3.93 -22.41 17.77
N ASP A 390 -5.14 -22.90 18.02
CA ASP A 390 -6.37 -22.13 17.83
C ASP A 390 -6.42 -20.90 18.75
N ALA A 391 -5.97 -21.02 20.00
CA ALA A 391 -5.88 -19.89 20.91
C ALA A 391 -4.93 -18.79 20.39
N LYS A 392 -3.74 -19.18 19.91
CA LYS A 392 -2.80 -18.25 19.30
C LYS A 392 -3.35 -17.62 18.02
N ARG A 393 -3.99 -18.43 17.16
CA ARG A 393 -4.64 -17.96 15.95
C ARG A 393 -5.71 -16.92 16.27
N ALA A 394 -6.58 -17.19 17.23
CA ALA A 394 -7.63 -16.26 17.66
C ALA A 394 -7.04 -14.91 18.15
N ILE A 395 -5.94 -14.93 18.91
CA ILE A 395 -5.25 -13.70 19.35
C ILE A 395 -4.73 -12.91 18.16
N VAL A 396 -4.13 -13.57 17.14
CA VAL A 396 -3.64 -12.92 15.92
C VAL A 396 -4.77 -12.27 15.15
N PHE A 397 -5.87 -12.98 14.93
CA PHE A 397 -7.03 -12.44 14.22
C PHE A 397 -7.69 -11.29 14.99
N GLY A 398 -7.89 -11.43 16.30
CA GLY A 398 -8.39 -10.36 17.17
C GLY A 398 -7.50 -9.12 17.16
N PHE A 399 -6.18 -9.30 17.02
CA PHE A 399 -5.24 -8.18 16.91
C PHE A 399 -5.42 -7.38 15.63
N VAL A 400 -5.65 -8.01 14.48
CA VAL A 400 -5.81 -7.31 13.19
C VAL A 400 -7.25 -6.90 12.90
N GLU A 401 -8.23 -7.47 13.56
CA GLU A 401 -9.67 -7.25 13.35
C GLU A 401 -10.09 -5.78 13.28
N PRO A 402 -9.62 -4.87 14.17
CA PRO A 402 -9.99 -3.46 14.10
C PRO A 402 -9.62 -2.77 12.79
N LEU A 403 -8.67 -3.33 12.02
CA LEU A 403 -8.32 -2.86 10.68
C LEU A 403 -9.13 -3.57 9.61
N LEU A 404 -9.27 -4.89 9.71
CA LEU A 404 -10.01 -5.69 8.74
C LEU A 404 -11.48 -5.28 8.66
N SER A 405 -12.10 -4.93 9.78
CA SER A 405 -13.51 -4.49 9.85
C SER A 405 -13.79 -3.20 9.07
N ARG A 406 -12.76 -2.42 8.73
CA ARG A 406 -12.88 -1.19 7.94
C ARG A 406 -12.84 -1.42 6.43
N LEU A 407 -12.38 -2.59 6.00
CA LEU A 407 -12.30 -2.96 4.60
C LEU A 407 -13.69 -3.30 4.04
N SER A 408 -13.86 -3.10 2.73
CA SER A 408 -15.00 -3.65 2.01
C SER A 408 -15.02 -5.18 2.12
N ARG A 409 -16.19 -5.78 1.97
CA ARG A 409 -16.37 -7.23 2.14
C ARG A 409 -15.33 -8.05 1.35
N ASP A 410 -15.18 -7.77 0.05
CA ASP A 410 -14.27 -8.53 -0.82
C ASP A 410 -12.79 -8.36 -0.42
N ALA A 411 -12.35 -7.12 -0.14
CA ALA A 411 -10.99 -6.86 0.31
C ALA A 411 -10.71 -7.49 1.70
N ARG A 412 -11.71 -7.53 2.58
CA ARG A 412 -11.61 -8.16 3.88
C ARG A 412 -11.47 -9.68 3.75
N ILE A 413 -12.30 -10.34 2.93
CA ILE A 413 -12.21 -11.79 2.68
C ILE A 413 -10.81 -12.13 2.19
N TYR A 414 -10.32 -11.43 1.18
CA TYR A 414 -8.99 -11.70 0.61
C TYR A 414 -7.86 -11.44 1.62
N THR A 415 -7.91 -10.34 2.35
CA THR A 415 -6.89 -10.03 3.39
C THR A 415 -6.91 -11.06 4.51
N THR A 416 -8.08 -11.45 4.98
CA THR A 416 -8.27 -12.51 5.99
C THR A 416 -7.70 -13.85 5.52
N TYR A 417 -7.98 -14.22 4.28
CA TYR A 417 -7.42 -15.41 3.64
C TYR A 417 -5.88 -15.37 3.64
N LEU A 418 -5.26 -14.26 3.27
CA LEU A 418 -3.80 -14.13 3.27
C LEU A 418 -3.20 -14.22 4.68
N VAL A 419 -3.87 -13.65 5.70
CA VAL A 419 -3.48 -13.81 7.11
C VAL A 419 -3.52 -15.30 7.52
N ASP A 420 -4.56 -16.04 7.11
CA ASP A 420 -4.64 -17.48 7.39
C ASP A 420 -3.56 -18.30 6.65
N CYS A 421 -3.29 -17.98 5.39
CA CYS A 421 -2.19 -18.59 4.64
C CYS A 421 -0.86 -18.41 5.36
N LYS A 422 -0.56 -17.21 5.82
CA LYS A 422 0.67 -16.90 6.57
C LYS A 422 0.72 -17.63 7.91
N TRP A 423 -0.41 -17.69 8.61
CA TRP A 423 -0.50 -18.42 9.86
C TRP A 423 -0.16 -19.91 9.67
N ARG A 424 -0.74 -20.54 8.65
CA ARG A 424 -0.58 -21.95 8.34
C ARG A 424 0.70 -22.29 7.56
N GLY A 425 1.50 -21.29 7.16
CA GLY A 425 2.68 -21.46 6.32
C GLY A 425 2.33 -21.98 4.92
N ARG A 426 1.16 -21.59 4.39
CA ARG A 426 0.72 -21.93 3.03
C ARG A 426 1.21 -20.89 2.04
N PRO A 427 1.43 -21.28 0.77
CA PRO A 427 1.71 -20.31 -0.28
C PRO A 427 0.58 -19.28 -0.44
N LEU A 428 0.93 -18.04 -0.80
CA LEU A 428 -0.01 -16.96 -1.06
C LEU A 428 -0.60 -17.10 -2.48
N ILE A 429 -1.32 -18.19 -2.73
CA ILE A 429 -1.94 -18.50 -4.02
C ILE A 429 -3.41 -18.09 -3.94
N LEU A 430 -3.93 -17.50 -5.01
CA LEU A 430 -5.36 -17.31 -5.18
C LEU A 430 -6.10 -18.65 -5.10
N GLN A 431 -7.18 -18.65 -4.38
CA GLN A 431 -8.12 -19.75 -4.32
C GLN A 431 -9.45 -19.30 -4.91
N SER A 432 -10.30 -20.28 -5.28
CA SER A 432 -11.65 -19.97 -5.72
C SER A 432 -12.45 -19.20 -4.67
N ASP A 433 -13.40 -18.39 -5.11
CA ASP A 433 -14.29 -17.60 -4.24
C ASP A 433 -14.99 -18.49 -3.19
N ASP A 434 -15.26 -19.74 -3.51
CA ASP A 434 -15.93 -20.68 -2.58
C ASP A 434 -15.05 -21.00 -1.37
N VAL A 435 -13.75 -21.23 -1.55
CA VAL A 435 -12.81 -21.48 -0.45
C VAL A 435 -12.63 -20.19 0.40
N MET A 436 -12.58 -19.05 -0.24
CA MET A 436 -12.48 -17.76 0.47
C MET A 436 -13.77 -17.44 1.24
N LYS A 437 -14.94 -17.77 0.69
CA LYS A 437 -16.22 -17.62 1.38
C LYS A 437 -16.36 -18.55 2.59
N GLU A 438 -15.91 -19.80 2.46
CA GLU A 438 -15.93 -20.75 3.58
C GLU A 438 -15.10 -20.23 4.77
N ILE A 439 -13.92 -19.69 4.50
CA ILE A 439 -13.09 -19.05 5.54
C ILE A 439 -13.82 -17.87 6.18
N TRP A 440 -14.51 -17.07 5.37
CA TRP A 440 -15.29 -15.94 5.85
C TRP A 440 -16.46 -16.35 6.73
N GLU A 441 -17.24 -17.35 6.31
CA GLU A 441 -18.40 -17.83 7.07
C GLU A 441 -18.01 -18.34 8.45
N VAL A 442 -16.92 -19.10 8.55
CA VAL A 442 -16.36 -19.58 9.82
C VAL A 442 -15.94 -18.43 10.73
N GLU A 443 -15.35 -17.37 10.17
CA GLU A 443 -14.95 -16.21 10.97
C GLU A 443 -16.13 -15.32 11.38
N GLU A 444 -17.13 -15.17 10.52
CA GLU A 444 -18.32 -14.40 10.83
C GLU A 444 -19.16 -15.07 11.93
N GLU A 445 -19.24 -16.40 11.92
CA GLU A 445 -19.89 -17.16 13.00
C GLU A 445 -19.14 -17.03 14.32
N SER A 446 -17.81 -17.11 14.30
CA SER A 446 -16.97 -16.89 15.49
C SER A 446 -17.21 -15.52 16.13
N ARG A 447 -17.39 -14.49 15.32
CA ARG A 447 -17.63 -13.11 15.80
C ARG A 447 -19.00 -12.90 16.39
N LYS A 448 -20.03 -13.46 15.78
CA LYS A 448 -21.39 -13.41 16.36
C LYS A 448 -21.43 -14.01 17.76
N MET A 449 -20.62 -15.06 18.00
CA MET A 449 -20.46 -15.62 19.35
C MET A 449 -19.72 -14.67 20.30
N GLU A 450 -18.70 -13.93 19.83
CA GLU A 450 -17.95 -12.98 20.65
C GLU A 450 -18.77 -11.73 20.99
N GLU A 451 -19.51 -11.17 20.05
CA GLU A 451 -20.42 -10.02 20.28
C GLU A 451 -21.50 -10.38 21.31
N ASP A 452 -22.08 -11.57 21.23
CA ASP A 452 -23.08 -12.05 22.21
C ASP A 452 -22.49 -12.21 23.62
N ILE A 453 -21.21 -12.58 23.74
CA ILE A 453 -20.51 -12.71 25.03
C ILE A 453 -20.16 -11.31 25.58
N PHE A 454 -19.72 -10.38 24.76
CA PHE A 454 -19.38 -9.01 25.16
C PHE A 454 -20.62 -8.19 25.56
N GLU A 455 -21.72 -8.25 24.78
CA GLU A 455 -22.97 -7.57 25.15
C GLU A 455 -23.57 -8.06 26.47
N LYS A 456 -23.45 -9.33 26.76
CA LYS A 456 -23.94 -9.89 28.03
C LYS A 456 -23.11 -9.49 29.25
N HIS A 457 -21.81 -9.21 29.08
CA HIS A 457 -20.95 -8.83 30.21
C HIS A 457 -20.90 -7.34 30.53
N TYR A 458 -21.20 -6.43 29.56
CA TYR A 458 -21.19 -4.99 29.80
C TYR A 458 -22.53 -4.38 30.20
N LYS A 459 -23.62 -5.13 30.13
CA LYS A 459 -24.96 -4.66 30.59
C LYS A 459 -25.15 -4.67 32.12
N TYR A 460 -24.14 -5.06 32.89
CA TYR A 460 -24.23 -5.13 34.36
C TYR A 460 -23.12 -4.33 35.09
N ARG A 461 -22.74 -3.17 34.53
CA ARG A 461 -22.01 -2.16 35.31
C ARG A 461 -22.57 -0.77 35.07
#